data_7bab0a11914b6550b579ab9be59b4f2e
#
_entry.id   7bab0a11914b6550b579ab9be59b4f2e
#
_cell.length_a   1.000
_cell.length_b   1.000
_cell.length_c   1.000
_cell.angle_alpha   90.00
_cell.angle_beta   90.00
_cell.angle_gamma   90.00
#
_symmetry.space_group_name_H-M   'P 1'
#
loop_
_entity.id
_entity.type
_entity.pdbx_description
1 polymer ?
#
loop_
_entity_poly.entity_id
_entity_poly.type
_entity_poly.pdbx_seq_one_letter_code
_entity_poly.pdbx_strand_id
1 'polypeptide(L)'
;MATVSYGLKITEAYHIFDKTIKTYRNAVHYISDIAIRHYDELKSLESITGDDGKVIISAQQRRQQKMERLIHSTANNEAVYKRFDNEFYKFPSYLRRDAINTSIGLILSYRSQLQKWEDGGKHGRRPYLNRNQNTMPCFYRNNTFLDSKETNIVSLKLYNGKDWIWETFVIRDCDFMYAYSHMKAWKASAPVLVKRNHRYELRISYEMANAKFPKFKKDKEAEAVLGVDLGINTDAVCSVVHKDGTVTGQRFINHPVEKDRMYGLLNAIKKAQQNGNHKTPRLWRLANNYNEAIAIKTAVEIVRFAMESKANVIIFEHLNMKKKKRGNKQKLSLWRKRDIQHRVEALAARNGIRVSYICAVNTSRLAFDGSGKVIRGKDAGLNTYELCKFTTGKVYNCDLSASKNIGARFFIRILLKSLSVKEELLVLAKVPELNRRTSCCLATLINAYAVFCASKAKPEALAEGNAARQSH
;
A
#
# COMPACT_ATOMS: atom_id res chain seq x y z
N MET A 1 6.12 -11.62 3.22
CA MET A 1 5.42 -12.22 2.06
C MET A 1 4.94 -11.09 1.17
N ALA A 2 5.21 -11.14 -0.14
CA ALA A 2 4.58 -10.20 -1.05
C ALA A 2 3.35 -10.87 -1.66
N THR A 3 2.22 -10.19 -1.58
CA THR A 3 0.95 -10.64 -2.16
C THR A 3 0.56 -9.69 -3.29
N VAL A 4 0.22 -10.25 -4.44
CA VAL A 4 -0.26 -9.49 -5.60
C VAL A 4 -1.65 -10.00 -5.96
N SER A 5 -2.61 -9.10 -6.09
CA SER A 5 -3.95 -9.46 -6.54
C SER A 5 -4.13 -9.14 -8.03
N TYR A 6 -4.54 -10.11 -8.81
CA TYR A 6 -4.80 -9.98 -10.24
C TYR A 6 -6.24 -10.40 -10.57
N GLY A 7 -6.90 -9.68 -11.47
CA GLY A 7 -8.28 -9.95 -11.89
C GLY A 7 -8.33 -10.61 -13.25
N LEU A 8 -8.84 -11.82 -13.31
CA LEU A 8 -9.12 -12.56 -14.55
C LEU A 8 -10.53 -12.19 -15.02
N LYS A 9 -10.63 -11.49 -16.13
CA LYS A 9 -11.93 -11.01 -16.68
C LYS A 9 -12.66 -12.14 -17.39
N ILE A 10 -13.93 -12.28 -17.04
CA ILE A 10 -14.85 -13.19 -17.71
C ILE A 10 -15.38 -12.48 -18.97
N THR A 11 -15.35 -13.16 -20.12
CA THR A 11 -15.65 -12.56 -21.43
C THR A 11 -17.13 -12.28 -21.62
N GLU A 12 -17.99 -13.04 -20.97
CA GLU A 12 -19.43 -12.97 -21.12
C GLU A 12 -20.11 -12.37 -19.88
N ALA A 13 -21.29 -11.76 -20.06
CA ALA A 13 -22.09 -11.20 -18.96
C ALA A 13 -23.21 -12.18 -18.60
N TYR A 14 -23.15 -12.75 -17.39
CA TYR A 14 -24.13 -13.74 -16.95
C TYR A 14 -24.97 -13.23 -15.78
N HIS A 15 -26.30 -13.31 -15.91
CA HIS A 15 -27.24 -13.00 -14.84
C HIS A 15 -27.13 -13.95 -13.62
N ILE A 16 -26.58 -15.15 -13.82
CA ILE A 16 -26.37 -16.13 -12.77
C ILE A 16 -25.40 -15.62 -11.69
N PHE A 17 -24.42 -14.81 -12.06
CA PHE A 17 -23.50 -14.18 -11.10
C PHE A 17 -24.23 -13.24 -10.13
N ASP A 18 -25.18 -12.44 -10.64
CA ASP A 18 -25.95 -11.52 -9.78
C ASP A 18 -26.83 -12.29 -8.80
N LYS A 19 -27.45 -13.40 -9.22
CA LYS A 19 -28.22 -14.28 -8.34
C LYS A 19 -27.33 -14.88 -7.25
N THR A 20 -26.18 -15.43 -7.61
CA THR A 20 -25.21 -16.00 -6.67
C THR A 20 -24.71 -14.96 -5.68
N ILE A 21 -24.30 -13.76 -6.13
CA ILE A 21 -23.82 -12.68 -5.28
C ILE A 21 -24.93 -12.22 -4.33
N LYS A 22 -26.17 -12.09 -4.81
CA LYS A 22 -27.32 -11.69 -3.98
C LYS A 22 -27.59 -12.71 -2.88
N THR A 23 -27.66 -14.01 -3.23
CA THR A 23 -27.87 -15.09 -2.28
C THR A 23 -26.76 -15.18 -1.24
N TYR A 24 -25.51 -15.07 -1.67
CA TYR A 24 -24.35 -15.02 -0.78
C TYR A 24 -24.43 -13.83 0.20
N ARG A 25 -24.77 -12.63 -0.27
CA ARG A 25 -24.91 -11.45 0.59
C ARG A 25 -26.03 -11.61 1.61
N ASN A 26 -27.17 -12.17 1.19
CA ASN A 26 -28.26 -12.45 2.12
C ASN A 26 -27.82 -13.44 3.21
N ALA A 27 -27.06 -14.47 2.85
CA ALA A 27 -26.46 -15.41 3.81
C ALA A 27 -25.52 -14.71 4.78
N VAL A 28 -24.62 -13.83 4.28
CA VAL A 28 -23.71 -13.03 5.14
C VAL A 28 -24.50 -12.12 6.08
N HIS A 29 -25.58 -11.48 5.62
CA HIS A 29 -26.44 -10.65 6.48
C HIS A 29 -27.06 -11.49 7.60
N TYR A 30 -27.68 -12.60 7.25
CA TYR A 30 -28.33 -13.49 8.21
C TYR A 30 -27.33 -14.00 9.27
N ILE A 31 -26.16 -14.49 8.82
CA ILE A 31 -25.09 -14.96 9.72
C ILE A 31 -24.54 -13.83 10.58
N SER A 32 -24.43 -12.61 10.07
CA SER A 32 -23.95 -11.44 10.83
C SER A 32 -24.89 -11.07 11.97
N ASP A 33 -26.22 -11.21 11.78
CA ASP A 33 -27.21 -10.97 12.83
C ASP A 33 -27.15 -12.03 13.95
N ILE A 34 -26.73 -13.24 13.64
CA ILE A 34 -26.44 -14.27 14.65
C ILE A 34 -25.10 -14.00 15.33
N ALA A 35 -24.05 -13.70 14.55
CA ALA A 35 -22.72 -13.47 15.07
C ALA A 35 -22.65 -12.28 16.06
N ILE A 36 -23.46 -11.23 15.88
CA ILE A 36 -23.53 -10.12 16.82
C ILE A 36 -24.15 -10.51 18.16
N ARG A 37 -25.13 -11.44 18.15
CA ARG A 37 -25.76 -11.96 19.38
C ARG A 37 -24.79 -12.84 20.17
N HIS A 38 -23.92 -13.59 19.49
CA HIS A 38 -22.92 -14.46 20.07
C HIS A 38 -21.51 -13.85 20.13
N TYR A 39 -21.43 -12.50 20.08
CA TYR A 39 -20.15 -11.82 19.99
C TYR A 39 -19.17 -12.15 21.12
N ASP A 40 -19.65 -12.16 22.37
CA ASP A 40 -18.78 -12.37 23.54
C ASP A 40 -18.27 -13.81 23.59
N GLU A 41 -19.10 -14.80 23.25
CA GLU A 41 -18.67 -16.19 23.07
C GLU A 41 -17.61 -16.32 21.96
N LEU A 42 -17.86 -15.69 20.81
CA LEU A 42 -16.92 -15.74 19.67
C LEU A 42 -15.60 -15.05 20.00
N LYS A 43 -15.64 -13.95 20.76
CA LYS A 43 -14.45 -13.20 21.16
C LYS A 43 -13.59 -13.99 22.12
N SER A 44 -14.20 -14.72 23.07
CA SER A 44 -13.49 -15.50 24.09
C SER A 44 -12.77 -16.75 23.54
N LEU A 45 -13.08 -17.18 22.30
CA LEU A 45 -12.45 -18.35 21.70
C LEU A 45 -11.00 -18.06 21.31
N GLU A 46 -10.07 -18.69 22.02
CA GLU A 46 -8.63 -18.63 21.74
C GLU A 46 -8.15 -19.81 20.88
N SER A 47 -6.93 -19.72 20.37
CA SER A 47 -6.29 -20.82 19.64
C SER A 47 -5.95 -21.97 20.59
N ILE A 48 -6.06 -23.21 20.12
CA ILE A 48 -5.57 -24.39 20.83
C ILE A 48 -4.16 -24.66 20.34
N THR A 49 -3.21 -24.70 21.26
CA THR A 49 -1.81 -25.01 21.02
C THR A 49 -1.49 -26.39 21.58
N GLY A 50 -0.59 -27.11 20.91
CA GLY A 50 -0.05 -28.38 21.41
C GLY A 50 1.09 -28.16 22.40
N ASP A 51 1.59 -29.24 22.95
CA ASP A 51 2.69 -29.25 23.91
C ASP A 51 3.99 -28.68 23.31
N ASP A 52 4.13 -28.74 21.99
CA ASP A 52 5.24 -28.16 21.20
C ASP A 52 5.08 -26.65 20.93
N GLY A 53 4.06 -26.00 21.46
CA GLY A 53 3.74 -24.59 21.25
C GLY A 53 3.18 -24.26 19.87
N LYS A 54 2.95 -25.26 19.00
CA LYS A 54 2.32 -25.03 17.69
C LYS A 54 0.82 -24.97 17.81
N VAL A 55 0.22 -24.05 17.03
CA VAL A 55 -1.24 -23.90 16.95
C VAL A 55 -1.83 -25.11 16.20
N ILE A 56 -2.62 -25.93 16.90
CA ILE A 56 -3.38 -27.06 16.34
C ILE A 56 -4.66 -26.54 15.69
N ILE A 57 -5.45 -25.73 16.42
CA ILE A 57 -6.69 -25.11 15.91
C ILE A 57 -6.64 -23.62 16.21
N SER A 58 -6.70 -22.81 15.17
CA SER A 58 -6.69 -21.35 15.35
C SER A 58 -8.01 -20.84 15.95
N ALA A 59 -7.94 -19.70 16.64
CA ALA A 59 -9.13 -19.02 17.16
C ALA A 59 -10.19 -18.76 16.06
N GLN A 60 -9.75 -18.46 14.84
CA GLN A 60 -10.64 -18.26 13.69
C GLN A 60 -11.38 -19.56 13.31
N GLN A 61 -10.67 -20.68 13.26
CA GLN A 61 -11.30 -22.00 12.99
C GLN A 61 -12.31 -22.38 14.07
N ARG A 62 -12.00 -22.13 15.36
CA ARG A 62 -12.93 -22.39 16.46
C ARG A 62 -14.20 -21.53 16.34
N ARG A 63 -14.05 -20.24 16.02
CA ARG A 63 -15.19 -19.34 15.77
C ARG A 63 -16.03 -19.81 14.59
N GLN A 64 -15.41 -20.23 13.50
CA GLN A 64 -16.09 -20.78 12.34
C GLN A 64 -16.87 -22.04 12.70
N GLN A 65 -16.27 -22.99 13.40
CA GLN A 65 -16.94 -24.23 13.83
C GLN A 65 -18.12 -23.95 14.77
N LYS A 66 -17.97 -23.02 15.73
CA LYS A 66 -19.05 -22.60 16.61
C LYS A 66 -20.24 -22.03 15.82
N MET A 67 -19.96 -21.09 14.89
CA MET A 67 -21.01 -20.51 14.06
C MET A 67 -21.66 -21.55 13.14
N GLU A 68 -20.89 -22.48 12.57
CA GLU A 68 -21.43 -23.55 11.72
C GLU A 68 -22.42 -24.43 12.49
N ARG A 69 -22.09 -24.82 13.73
CA ARG A 69 -23.01 -25.58 14.62
C ARG A 69 -24.29 -24.83 14.95
N LEU A 70 -24.23 -23.50 15.06
CA LEU A 70 -25.41 -22.68 15.37
C LEU A 70 -26.41 -22.60 14.21
N ILE A 71 -25.93 -22.61 12.95
CA ILE A 71 -26.75 -22.30 11.77
C ILE A 71 -27.05 -23.51 10.87
N HIS A 72 -26.31 -24.61 11.01
CA HIS A 72 -26.41 -25.77 10.11
C HIS A 72 -26.60 -27.08 10.89
N SER A 73 -27.64 -27.80 10.53
CA SER A 73 -27.95 -29.12 11.08
C SER A 73 -27.19 -30.21 10.32
N THR A 74 -26.62 -31.14 11.06
CA THR A 74 -25.97 -32.36 10.56
C THR A 74 -26.48 -33.57 11.32
N ALA A 75 -26.10 -34.80 10.92
CA ALA A 75 -26.46 -36.01 11.64
C ALA A 75 -26.12 -35.96 13.16
N ASN A 76 -25.02 -35.25 13.50
CA ASN A 76 -24.50 -35.16 14.88
C ASN A 76 -24.73 -33.79 15.54
N ASN A 77 -25.45 -32.87 14.93
CA ASN A 77 -25.69 -31.53 15.44
C ASN A 77 -27.02 -30.98 14.96
N GLU A 78 -27.86 -30.61 15.87
CA GLU A 78 -29.08 -29.85 15.56
C GLU A 78 -28.80 -28.34 15.68
N ALA A 79 -29.08 -27.60 14.61
CA ALA A 79 -28.85 -26.16 14.56
C ALA A 79 -29.81 -25.40 15.46
N VAL A 80 -29.31 -24.42 16.20
CA VAL A 80 -30.15 -23.49 16.99
C VAL A 80 -30.99 -22.60 16.07
N TYR A 81 -30.38 -22.17 14.95
CA TYR A 81 -31.00 -21.27 13.96
C TYR A 81 -31.33 -22.03 12.67
N LYS A 82 -32.32 -22.95 12.73
CA LYS A 82 -32.75 -23.81 11.61
C LYS A 82 -33.19 -23.06 10.34
N ARG A 83 -33.57 -21.79 10.48
CA ARG A 83 -34.00 -20.94 9.35
C ARG A 83 -32.93 -20.80 8.25
N PHE A 84 -31.65 -20.91 8.59
CA PHE A 84 -30.58 -20.83 7.58
C PHE A 84 -30.72 -21.96 6.55
N ASP A 85 -30.85 -23.21 6.97
CA ASP A 85 -30.91 -24.35 6.07
C ASP A 85 -32.18 -24.33 5.21
N ASN A 86 -33.27 -23.74 5.70
CA ASN A 86 -34.54 -23.60 4.97
C ASN A 86 -34.45 -22.48 3.92
N GLU A 87 -33.89 -21.32 4.29
CA GLU A 87 -33.79 -20.13 3.42
C GLU A 87 -32.68 -20.27 2.35
N PHE A 88 -31.60 -20.94 2.70
CA PHE A 88 -30.45 -21.17 1.84
C PHE A 88 -30.25 -22.63 1.49
N TYR A 89 -31.28 -23.24 0.94
CA TYR A 89 -31.32 -24.67 0.63
C TYR A 89 -30.12 -25.10 -0.23
N LYS A 90 -29.46 -26.20 0.16
CA LYS A 90 -28.29 -26.78 -0.47
C LYS A 90 -27.09 -25.80 -0.61
N PHE A 91 -27.00 -24.79 0.25
CA PHE A 91 -25.90 -23.81 0.21
C PHE A 91 -24.55 -24.53 0.32
N PRO A 92 -23.63 -24.39 -0.66
CA PRO A 92 -22.38 -25.13 -0.67
C PRO A 92 -21.55 -24.90 0.59
N SER A 93 -21.05 -25.97 1.22
CA SER A 93 -20.35 -25.93 2.51
C SER A 93 -19.15 -24.95 2.52
N TYR A 94 -18.39 -24.88 1.45
CA TYR A 94 -17.25 -23.95 1.36
C TYR A 94 -17.67 -22.48 1.20
N LEU A 95 -18.77 -22.21 0.48
CA LEU A 95 -19.35 -20.86 0.43
C LEU A 95 -19.98 -20.47 1.77
N ARG A 96 -20.57 -21.43 2.50
CA ARG A 96 -21.09 -21.21 3.86
C ARG A 96 -19.96 -20.86 4.82
N ARG A 97 -18.84 -21.58 4.79
CA ARG A 97 -17.65 -21.26 5.58
C ARG A 97 -17.09 -19.89 5.27
N ASP A 98 -17.05 -19.52 4.00
CA ASP A 98 -16.62 -18.18 3.58
C ASP A 98 -17.58 -17.09 4.10
N ALA A 99 -18.90 -17.30 3.99
CA ALA A 99 -19.90 -16.39 4.53
C ALA A 99 -19.81 -16.23 6.05
N ILE A 100 -19.56 -17.33 6.79
CA ILE A 100 -19.32 -17.33 8.23
C ILE A 100 -18.08 -16.52 8.57
N ASN A 101 -16.95 -16.77 7.92
CA ASN A 101 -15.70 -16.05 8.16
C ASN A 101 -15.84 -14.57 7.85
N THR A 102 -16.51 -14.23 6.75
CA THR A 102 -16.82 -12.84 6.39
C THR A 102 -17.65 -12.16 7.46
N SER A 103 -18.72 -12.80 7.93
CA SER A 103 -19.63 -12.28 8.96
C SER A 103 -18.90 -12.07 10.30
N ILE A 104 -18.11 -13.04 10.75
CA ILE A 104 -17.29 -12.91 11.97
C ILE A 104 -16.33 -11.74 11.84
N GLY A 105 -15.61 -11.61 10.72
CA GLY A 105 -14.69 -10.52 10.45
C GLY A 105 -15.35 -9.15 10.50
N LEU A 106 -16.56 -9.02 9.93
CA LEU A 106 -17.34 -7.80 9.97
C LEU A 106 -17.73 -7.40 11.41
N ILE A 107 -18.22 -8.35 12.20
CA ILE A 107 -18.64 -8.09 13.57
C ILE A 107 -17.47 -7.77 14.49
N LEU A 108 -16.37 -8.52 14.41
CA LEU A 108 -15.15 -8.22 15.17
C LEU A 108 -14.58 -6.83 14.83
N SER A 109 -14.54 -6.48 13.54
CA SER A 109 -14.09 -5.15 13.09
C SER A 109 -15.01 -4.04 13.60
N TYR A 110 -16.32 -4.20 13.47
CA TYR A 110 -17.30 -3.24 13.97
C TYR A 110 -17.16 -3.01 15.47
N ARG A 111 -17.11 -4.08 16.27
CA ARG A 111 -16.96 -4.00 17.72
C ARG A 111 -15.64 -3.38 18.14
N SER A 112 -14.54 -3.69 17.45
CA SER A 112 -13.26 -3.06 17.70
C SER A 112 -13.27 -1.55 17.41
N GLN A 113 -13.94 -1.12 16.33
CA GLN A 113 -14.10 0.29 16.03
C GLN A 113 -14.99 1.00 17.03
N LEU A 114 -16.07 0.37 17.47
CA LEU A 114 -16.98 0.90 18.49
C LEU A 114 -16.24 1.10 19.81
N GLN A 115 -15.48 0.11 20.26
CA GLN A 115 -14.67 0.17 21.48
C GLN A 115 -13.65 1.35 21.40
N LYS A 116 -12.91 1.45 20.30
CA LYS A 116 -11.98 2.57 20.09
C LYS A 116 -12.65 3.95 20.10
N TRP A 117 -13.90 4.04 19.64
CA TRP A 117 -14.67 5.28 19.68
C TRP A 117 -15.13 5.59 21.11
N GLU A 118 -15.54 4.59 21.88
CA GLU A 118 -15.92 4.71 23.28
C GLU A 118 -14.72 5.12 24.14
N ASP A 119 -13.60 4.40 24.03
CA ASP A 119 -12.34 4.68 24.74
C ASP A 119 -11.75 6.07 24.39
N GLY A 120 -11.95 6.50 23.13
CA GLY A 120 -11.51 7.82 22.66
C GLY A 120 -12.45 8.99 23.05
N GLY A 121 -13.34 8.80 24.04
CA GLY A 121 -14.24 9.86 24.52
C GLY A 121 -15.40 10.17 23.59
N LYS A 122 -15.78 9.22 22.71
CA LYS A 122 -16.93 9.33 21.77
C LYS A 122 -16.83 10.47 20.77
N HIS A 123 -15.62 10.90 20.45
CA HIS A 123 -15.41 11.97 19.47
C HIS A 123 -15.67 11.51 18.03
N GLY A 124 -16.39 12.33 17.26
CA GLY A 124 -16.73 12.07 15.87
C GLY A 124 -17.99 11.21 15.69
N ARG A 125 -18.17 10.68 14.47
CA ARG A 125 -19.34 9.87 14.15
C ARG A 125 -19.21 8.47 14.77
N ARG A 126 -20.27 8.05 15.49
CA ARG A 126 -20.35 6.68 16.04
C ARG A 126 -20.21 5.65 14.91
N PRO A 127 -19.35 4.64 15.06
CA PRO A 127 -19.29 3.52 14.14
C PRO A 127 -20.63 2.81 14.02
N TYR A 128 -20.96 2.34 12.84
CA TYR A 128 -22.17 1.54 12.60
C TYR A 128 -21.82 0.29 11.79
N LEU A 129 -22.56 -0.77 11.99
CA LEU A 129 -22.43 -1.98 11.21
C LEU A 129 -22.99 -1.74 9.81
N ASN A 130 -22.11 -1.67 8.81
CA ASN A 130 -22.54 -1.52 7.43
C ASN A 130 -23.00 -2.87 6.87
N ARG A 131 -24.29 -3.13 6.93
CA ARG A 131 -24.91 -4.34 6.38
C ARG A 131 -24.92 -4.40 4.86
N ASN A 132 -24.83 -3.22 4.21
CA ASN A 132 -24.79 -3.11 2.75
C ASN A 132 -23.35 -3.16 2.20
N GLN A 133 -22.40 -3.72 2.95
CA GLN A 133 -21.06 -3.94 2.42
C GLN A 133 -21.12 -4.80 1.17
N ASN A 134 -20.26 -4.44 0.21
CA ASN A 134 -20.15 -5.14 -1.05
C ASN A 134 -19.35 -6.45 -0.86
N THR A 135 -19.89 -7.35 -0.02
CA THR A 135 -19.31 -8.67 0.21
C THR A 135 -19.43 -9.52 -1.04
N MET A 136 -18.38 -10.24 -1.39
CA MET A 136 -18.28 -11.03 -2.59
C MET A 136 -17.87 -12.46 -2.26
N PRO A 137 -18.47 -13.48 -2.91
CA PRO A 137 -18.18 -14.87 -2.63
C PRO A 137 -16.77 -15.27 -3.05
N CYS A 138 -16.09 -16.01 -2.16
CA CYS A 138 -14.79 -16.63 -2.42
C CYS A 138 -15.02 -18.10 -2.80
N PHE A 139 -14.47 -18.52 -3.94
CA PHE A 139 -14.66 -19.86 -4.50
C PHE A 139 -13.45 -20.73 -4.24
N TYR A 140 -13.61 -21.75 -3.42
CA TYR A 140 -12.51 -22.65 -3.05
C TYR A 140 -12.18 -23.63 -4.18
N ARG A 141 -10.89 -23.78 -4.49
CA ARG A 141 -10.40 -24.69 -5.51
C ARG A 141 -10.82 -26.12 -5.22
N ASN A 142 -11.15 -26.85 -6.26
CA ASN A 142 -11.64 -28.26 -6.26
C ASN A 142 -12.99 -28.49 -5.55
N ASN A 143 -13.62 -27.46 -4.98
CA ASN A 143 -14.90 -27.58 -4.25
C ASN A 143 -16.00 -26.72 -4.86
N THR A 144 -15.68 -25.47 -5.22
CA THR A 144 -16.61 -24.51 -5.82
C THR A 144 -16.00 -23.80 -7.03
N PHE A 145 -14.73 -24.05 -7.31
CA PHE A 145 -13.97 -23.51 -8.43
C PHE A 145 -13.05 -24.59 -9.02
N LEU A 146 -13.10 -24.76 -10.34
CA LEU A 146 -12.20 -25.61 -11.11
C LEU A 146 -11.52 -24.76 -12.16
N ASP A 147 -10.22 -24.91 -12.34
CA ASP A 147 -9.43 -24.28 -13.38
C ASP A 147 -8.48 -25.28 -14.04
N SER A 148 -8.20 -25.06 -15.31
CA SER A 148 -7.15 -25.73 -16.05
C SER A 148 -5.90 -24.85 -16.11
N LYS A 149 -4.73 -25.45 -16.11
CA LYS A 149 -3.46 -24.76 -16.39
C LYS A 149 -3.19 -24.59 -17.88
N GLU A 150 -3.91 -25.34 -18.69
CA GLU A 150 -3.68 -25.44 -20.15
C GLU A 150 -4.69 -24.63 -20.96
N THR A 151 -5.87 -24.39 -20.39
CA THR A 151 -6.96 -23.66 -21.06
C THR A 151 -7.43 -22.47 -20.23
N ASN A 152 -7.95 -21.45 -20.94
CA ASN A 152 -8.58 -20.28 -20.32
C ASN A 152 -10.02 -20.55 -19.83
N ILE A 153 -10.38 -21.82 -19.64
CA ILE A 153 -11.71 -22.26 -19.21
C ILE A 153 -11.71 -22.50 -17.71
N VAL A 154 -12.72 -21.99 -17.02
CA VAL A 154 -12.94 -22.20 -15.58
C VAL A 154 -14.39 -22.60 -15.33
N SER A 155 -14.60 -23.41 -14.27
CA SER A 155 -15.95 -23.76 -13.82
C SER A 155 -16.19 -23.27 -12.40
N LEU A 156 -17.37 -22.73 -12.15
CA LEU A 156 -17.81 -22.21 -10.86
C LEU A 156 -19.11 -22.87 -10.43
N LYS A 157 -19.25 -23.16 -9.15
CA LYS A 157 -20.51 -23.61 -8.58
C LYS A 157 -21.37 -22.41 -8.22
N LEU A 158 -22.45 -22.19 -9.02
CA LEU A 158 -23.27 -20.98 -8.97
C LEU A 158 -24.73 -21.31 -8.70
N TYR A 159 -25.47 -20.33 -8.16
CA TYR A 159 -26.89 -20.41 -7.87
C TYR A 159 -27.72 -19.88 -9.06
N ASN A 160 -28.51 -20.74 -9.69
CA ASN A 160 -29.34 -20.35 -10.83
C ASN A 160 -30.71 -19.75 -10.42
N GLY A 161 -31.03 -19.74 -9.13
CA GLY A 161 -32.32 -19.29 -8.59
C GLY A 161 -33.18 -20.46 -8.03
N LYS A 162 -32.80 -21.71 -8.32
CA LYS A 162 -33.44 -22.92 -7.81
C LYS A 162 -32.45 -23.87 -7.15
N ASP A 163 -31.31 -24.11 -7.79
CA ASP A 163 -30.28 -25.04 -7.33
C ASP A 163 -28.88 -24.50 -7.59
N TRP A 164 -27.87 -25.12 -6.98
CA TRP A 164 -26.46 -24.86 -7.17
C TRP A 164 -25.90 -25.78 -8.24
N ILE A 165 -25.51 -25.20 -9.38
CA ILE A 165 -25.03 -25.92 -10.55
C ILE A 165 -23.59 -25.54 -10.88
N TRP A 166 -22.89 -26.41 -11.59
CA TRP A 166 -21.59 -26.10 -12.17
C TRP A 166 -21.79 -25.43 -13.53
N GLU A 167 -21.22 -24.26 -13.71
CA GLU A 167 -21.21 -23.48 -14.95
C GLU A 167 -19.81 -23.19 -15.39
N THR A 168 -19.57 -23.27 -16.70
CA THR A 168 -18.25 -23.11 -17.31
C THR A 168 -18.15 -21.77 -18.03
N PHE A 169 -17.03 -21.08 -17.87
CA PHE A 169 -16.78 -19.75 -18.38
C PHE A 169 -15.42 -19.63 -19.04
N VAL A 170 -15.32 -18.73 -20.00
CA VAL A 170 -14.08 -18.39 -20.67
C VAL A 170 -13.48 -17.13 -20.04
N ILE A 171 -12.23 -17.21 -19.60
CA ILE A 171 -11.44 -16.08 -19.17
C ILE A 171 -10.77 -15.45 -20.38
N ARG A 172 -10.63 -14.14 -20.39
CA ARG A 172 -9.94 -13.40 -21.45
C ARG A 172 -8.50 -13.90 -21.60
N ASP A 173 -8.11 -14.28 -22.83
CA ASP A 173 -6.83 -14.92 -23.15
C ASP A 173 -5.62 -14.15 -22.59
N CYS A 174 -5.57 -12.83 -22.77
CA CYS A 174 -4.45 -12.04 -22.30
C CYS A 174 -4.34 -12.03 -20.77
N ASP A 175 -5.45 -12.15 -20.03
CA ASP A 175 -5.41 -12.25 -18.56
C ASP A 175 -4.94 -13.64 -18.12
N PHE A 176 -5.39 -14.70 -18.81
CA PHE A 176 -4.95 -16.06 -18.59
C PHE A 176 -3.45 -16.22 -18.86
N MET A 177 -3.01 -15.80 -20.05
CA MET A 177 -1.59 -15.87 -20.43
C MET A 177 -0.69 -15.10 -19.48
N TYR A 178 -1.10 -13.92 -19.04
CA TYR A 178 -0.35 -13.15 -18.05
C TYR A 178 -0.24 -13.89 -16.71
N ALA A 179 -1.36 -14.38 -16.18
CA ALA A 179 -1.38 -15.10 -14.90
C ALA A 179 -0.54 -16.39 -14.98
N TYR A 180 -0.65 -17.14 -16.07
CA TYR A 180 0.12 -18.35 -16.27
C TYR A 180 1.62 -18.09 -16.41
N SER A 181 2.04 -17.12 -17.23
CA SER A 181 3.46 -16.84 -17.47
C SER A 181 4.16 -16.19 -16.29
N HIS A 182 3.53 -15.14 -15.70
CA HIS A 182 4.16 -14.32 -14.66
C HIS A 182 3.93 -14.85 -13.23
N MET A 183 2.82 -15.56 -12.99
CA MET A 183 2.40 -16.00 -11.65
C MET A 183 2.51 -17.51 -11.44
N LYS A 184 3.05 -18.26 -12.41
CA LYS A 184 3.17 -19.73 -12.35
C LYS A 184 3.86 -20.25 -11.09
N ALA A 185 4.89 -19.54 -10.62
CA ALA A 185 5.69 -19.91 -9.46
C ALA A 185 5.09 -19.42 -8.11
N TRP A 186 3.95 -18.72 -8.16
CA TRP A 186 3.30 -18.14 -6.99
C TRP A 186 2.16 -19.04 -6.47
N LYS A 187 1.95 -19.04 -5.16
CA LYS A 187 0.80 -19.72 -4.56
C LYS A 187 -0.45 -18.90 -4.82
N ALA A 188 -1.36 -19.43 -5.62
CA ALA A 188 -2.65 -18.80 -5.88
C ALA A 188 -3.64 -19.10 -4.75
N SER A 189 -4.28 -18.05 -4.24
CA SER A 189 -5.41 -18.18 -3.31
C SER A 189 -6.70 -18.60 -4.05
N ALA A 190 -7.75 -18.88 -3.30
CA ALA A 190 -9.09 -19.05 -3.84
C ALA A 190 -9.57 -17.75 -4.52
N PRO A 191 -10.19 -17.82 -5.72
CA PRO A 191 -10.70 -16.64 -6.42
C PRO A 191 -11.93 -16.05 -5.74
N VAL A 192 -12.02 -14.72 -5.76
CA VAL A 192 -13.20 -13.97 -5.34
C VAL A 192 -13.90 -13.44 -6.59
N LEU A 193 -15.18 -13.71 -6.73
CA LEU A 193 -15.99 -13.17 -7.83
C LEU A 193 -16.32 -11.70 -7.55
N VAL A 194 -15.86 -10.79 -8.42
CA VAL A 194 -16.04 -9.34 -8.26
C VAL A 194 -16.80 -8.77 -9.46
N LYS A 195 -17.77 -7.90 -9.19
CA LYS A 195 -18.45 -7.10 -10.22
C LYS A 195 -17.84 -5.69 -10.25
N ARG A 196 -17.22 -5.33 -11.36
CA ARG A 196 -16.60 -4.02 -11.57
C ARG A 196 -17.02 -3.43 -12.92
N ASN A 197 -17.58 -2.22 -12.93
CA ASN A 197 -18.02 -1.53 -14.16
C ASN A 197 -18.92 -2.40 -15.04
N HIS A 198 -19.92 -3.07 -14.46
CA HIS A 198 -20.85 -4.00 -15.13
C HIS A 198 -20.22 -5.26 -15.73
N ARG A 199 -18.95 -5.55 -15.43
CA ARG A 199 -18.24 -6.77 -15.83
C ARG A 199 -17.88 -7.60 -14.61
N TYR A 200 -17.74 -8.91 -14.83
CA TYR A 200 -17.30 -9.83 -13.78
C TYR A 200 -15.84 -10.19 -13.98
N GLU A 201 -15.14 -10.31 -12.87
CA GLU A 201 -13.75 -10.79 -12.83
C GLU A 201 -13.57 -11.75 -11.65
N LEU A 202 -12.75 -12.77 -11.84
CA LEU A 202 -12.23 -13.59 -10.75
C LEU A 202 -10.94 -12.98 -10.26
N ARG A 203 -10.96 -12.45 -9.05
CA ARG A 203 -9.79 -11.83 -8.43
C ARG A 203 -9.05 -12.85 -7.61
N ILE A 204 -7.82 -13.12 -7.97
CA ILE A 204 -6.94 -14.08 -7.31
C ILE A 204 -5.80 -13.33 -6.66
N SER A 205 -5.53 -13.63 -5.39
CA SER A 205 -4.31 -13.18 -4.70
C SER A 205 -3.24 -14.23 -4.88
N TYR A 206 -2.06 -13.80 -5.32
CA TYR A 206 -0.90 -14.64 -5.52
C TYR A 206 0.14 -14.30 -4.46
N GLU A 207 0.60 -15.31 -3.73
CA GLU A 207 1.63 -15.20 -2.71
C GLU A 207 2.93 -15.82 -3.22
N MET A 208 4.02 -15.08 -3.15
CA MET A 208 5.34 -15.63 -3.42
C MET A 208 5.99 -16.07 -2.10
N ALA A 209 6.52 -17.28 -2.07
CA ALA A 209 7.27 -17.77 -0.93
C ALA A 209 8.50 -16.88 -0.66
N ASN A 210 8.77 -16.57 0.61
CA ASN A 210 9.88 -15.71 1.04
C ASN A 210 11.25 -16.14 0.48
N ALA A 211 11.46 -17.43 0.21
CA ALA A 211 12.69 -17.96 -0.33
C ALA A 211 12.99 -17.53 -1.79
N LYS A 212 11.96 -17.07 -2.55
CA LYS A 212 12.11 -16.64 -3.95
C LYS A 212 12.23 -15.13 -4.12
N PHE A 213 12.04 -14.35 -3.05
CA PHE A 213 12.29 -12.92 -3.09
C PHE A 213 13.75 -12.61 -2.77
N PRO A 214 14.34 -11.63 -3.46
CA PRO A 214 15.57 -11.03 -3.00
C PRO A 214 15.34 -10.53 -1.56
N LYS A 215 16.21 -10.94 -0.62
CA LYS A 215 16.11 -10.46 0.76
C LYS A 215 16.38 -8.96 0.78
N PHE A 216 15.55 -8.21 1.50
CA PHE A 216 15.84 -6.81 1.77
C PHE A 216 17.14 -6.70 2.56
N LYS A 217 18.04 -5.83 2.10
CA LYS A 217 19.19 -5.43 2.92
C LYS A 217 18.70 -4.72 4.18
N LYS A 218 19.36 -4.95 5.30
CA LYS A 218 19.09 -4.21 6.55
C LYS A 218 19.40 -2.73 6.33
N ASP A 219 18.74 -1.83 7.07
CA ASP A 219 18.95 -0.39 6.96
C ASP A 219 20.42 0.02 7.10
N LYS A 220 21.13 -0.62 8.03
CA LYS A 220 22.56 -0.39 8.27
C LYS A 220 23.47 -0.81 7.11
N GLU A 221 22.99 -1.68 6.23
CA GLU A 221 23.70 -2.22 5.06
C GLU A 221 23.37 -1.44 3.78
N ALA A 222 22.50 -0.42 3.86
CA ALA A 222 22.15 0.39 2.70
C ALA A 222 23.30 1.34 2.36
N GLU A 223 23.87 1.20 1.18
CA GLU A 223 24.93 2.08 0.66
C GLU A 223 24.37 3.26 -0.12
N ALA A 224 23.29 3.04 -0.86
CA ALA A 224 22.60 4.05 -1.65
C ALA A 224 21.08 3.95 -1.47
N VAL A 225 20.41 5.10 -1.45
CA VAL A 225 18.96 5.21 -1.39
C VAL A 225 18.46 6.16 -2.48
N LEU A 226 17.21 5.92 -2.93
CA LEU A 226 16.52 6.80 -3.86
C LEU A 226 15.56 7.71 -3.09
N GLY A 227 15.90 8.98 -2.91
CA GLY A 227 14.99 10.00 -2.40
C GLY A 227 14.04 10.46 -3.49
N VAL A 228 12.72 10.39 -3.24
CA VAL A 228 11.67 10.70 -4.22
C VAL A 228 10.76 11.79 -3.69
N ASP A 229 10.72 12.90 -4.41
CA ASP A 229 9.71 13.95 -4.21
C ASP A 229 8.61 13.80 -5.27
N LEU A 230 7.35 13.68 -4.80
CA LEU A 230 6.16 13.54 -5.66
C LEU A 230 5.48 14.88 -5.85
N GLY A 231 5.41 15.35 -7.09
CA GLY A 231 4.82 16.62 -7.47
C GLY A 231 3.50 16.50 -8.25
N ILE A 232 2.90 17.66 -8.54
CA ILE A 232 1.71 17.79 -9.40
C ILE A 232 2.13 18.14 -10.83
N ASN A 233 3.09 19.03 -10.97
CA ASN A 233 3.60 19.46 -12.29
C ASN A 233 4.60 18.44 -12.84
N THR A 234 5.61 18.09 -12.07
CA THR A 234 6.50 16.94 -12.33
C THR A 234 5.99 15.78 -11.47
N ASP A 235 5.78 14.60 -12.06
CA ASP A 235 5.16 13.47 -11.37
C ASP A 235 6.03 12.95 -10.23
N ALA A 236 7.35 12.86 -10.47
CA ALA A 236 8.34 12.57 -9.45
C ALA A 236 9.70 13.17 -9.82
N VAL A 237 10.45 13.61 -8.82
CA VAL A 237 11.87 13.97 -8.92
C VAL A 237 12.65 13.06 -7.98
N CYS A 238 13.66 12.39 -8.53
CA CYS A 238 14.42 11.36 -7.85
C CYS A 238 15.88 11.75 -7.74
N SER A 239 16.52 11.48 -6.59
CA SER A 239 17.95 11.62 -6.35
C SER A 239 18.52 10.38 -5.66
N VAL A 240 19.63 9.86 -6.18
CA VAL A 240 20.39 8.77 -5.56
C VAL A 240 21.36 9.35 -4.57
N VAL A 241 21.15 9.11 -3.30
CA VAL A 241 21.96 9.64 -2.19
C VAL A 241 22.67 8.47 -1.50
N HIS A 242 23.97 8.64 -1.23
CA HIS A 242 24.81 7.70 -0.50
C HIS A 242 24.93 8.07 0.98
N LYS A 243 25.44 7.15 1.79
CA LYS A 243 25.59 7.31 3.24
C LYS A 243 26.52 8.46 3.65
N ASP A 244 27.50 8.79 2.80
CA ASP A 244 28.44 9.90 2.97
C ASP A 244 27.90 11.25 2.48
N GLY A 245 26.70 11.27 1.89
CA GLY A 245 26.06 12.44 1.30
C GLY A 245 26.37 12.65 -0.18
N THR A 246 27.16 11.78 -0.82
CA THR A 246 27.39 11.83 -2.28
C THR A 246 26.09 11.59 -3.03
N VAL A 247 25.88 12.34 -4.12
CA VAL A 247 24.71 12.20 -5.01
C VAL A 247 25.18 11.76 -6.39
N THR A 248 24.86 10.52 -6.79
CA THR A 248 25.39 9.92 -8.04
C THR A 248 24.41 9.92 -9.20
N GLY A 249 23.12 10.14 -8.96
CA GLY A 249 22.11 10.11 -10.01
C GLY A 249 20.89 10.96 -9.69
N GLN A 250 20.28 11.50 -10.75
CA GLN A 250 19.09 12.33 -10.67
C GLN A 250 18.17 12.04 -11.85
N ARG A 251 16.85 12.01 -11.63
CA ARG A 251 15.87 11.81 -12.70
C ARG A 251 14.59 12.59 -12.44
N PHE A 252 14.13 13.27 -13.50
CA PHE A 252 12.81 13.88 -13.56
C PHE A 252 11.86 12.94 -14.31
N ILE A 253 10.75 12.59 -13.71
CA ILE A 253 9.72 11.72 -14.27
C ILE A 253 8.49 12.57 -14.54
N ASN A 254 8.06 12.62 -15.79
CA ASN A 254 6.92 13.42 -16.22
C ASN A 254 6.22 12.77 -17.42
N HIS A 255 4.89 12.86 -17.49
CA HIS A 255 4.06 12.28 -18.54
C HIS A 255 3.20 13.36 -19.19
N PRO A 256 3.79 14.27 -19.98
CA PRO A 256 3.09 15.44 -20.53
C PRO A 256 1.92 15.04 -21.43
N VAL A 257 2.08 14.03 -22.28
CA VAL A 257 1.03 13.59 -23.22
C VAL A 257 -0.23 13.14 -22.49
N GLU A 258 -0.08 12.32 -21.45
CA GLU A 258 -1.21 11.86 -20.63
C GLU A 258 -1.84 13.00 -19.83
N LYS A 259 -1.03 13.94 -19.34
CA LYS A 259 -1.50 15.14 -18.64
C LYS A 259 -2.31 16.04 -19.55
N ASP A 260 -1.83 16.33 -20.74
CA ASP A 260 -2.54 17.17 -21.72
C ASP A 260 -3.87 16.56 -22.10
N ARG A 261 -3.92 15.27 -22.39
CA ARG A 261 -5.17 14.56 -22.67
C ARG A 261 -6.14 14.58 -21.48
N MET A 262 -5.64 14.36 -20.27
CA MET A 262 -6.43 14.45 -19.03
C MET A 262 -7.00 15.87 -18.85
N TYR A 263 -6.16 16.91 -19.03
CA TYR A 263 -6.62 18.30 -18.91
C TYR A 263 -7.62 18.70 -19.98
N GLY A 264 -7.48 18.24 -21.22
CA GLY A 264 -8.48 18.41 -22.29
C GLY A 264 -9.84 17.86 -21.87
N LEU A 265 -9.88 16.65 -21.29
CA LEU A 265 -11.10 16.03 -20.79
C LEU A 265 -11.71 16.82 -19.60
N LEU A 266 -10.87 17.32 -18.67
CA LEU A 266 -11.33 18.13 -17.55
C LEU A 266 -11.92 19.46 -18.01
N ASN A 267 -11.35 20.09 -19.04
CA ASN A 267 -11.91 21.29 -19.68
C ASN A 267 -13.25 20.98 -20.38
N ALA A 268 -13.38 19.85 -21.07
CA ALA A 268 -14.65 19.43 -21.66
C ALA A 268 -15.72 19.19 -20.58
N ILE A 269 -15.37 18.58 -19.45
CA ILE A 269 -16.28 18.41 -18.30
C ILE A 269 -16.72 19.78 -17.75
N LYS A 270 -15.76 20.72 -17.58
CA LYS A 270 -16.06 22.07 -17.11
C LYS A 270 -17.03 22.80 -18.03
N LYS A 271 -16.80 22.76 -19.36
CA LYS A 271 -17.71 23.35 -20.35
C LYS A 271 -19.11 22.72 -20.31
N ALA A 272 -19.20 21.38 -20.23
CA ALA A 272 -20.47 20.69 -20.10
C ALA A 272 -21.25 21.12 -18.83
N GLN A 273 -20.56 21.26 -17.70
CA GLN A 273 -21.15 21.71 -16.44
C GLN A 273 -21.62 23.18 -16.51
N GLN A 274 -20.88 24.05 -17.19
CA GLN A 274 -21.27 25.44 -17.43
C GLN A 274 -22.54 25.52 -18.29
N ASN A 275 -22.73 24.56 -19.22
CA ASN A 275 -23.92 24.46 -20.09
C ASN A 275 -25.06 23.64 -19.42
N GLY A 276 -25.05 23.48 -18.08
CA GLY A 276 -26.10 22.78 -17.32
C GLY A 276 -26.02 21.27 -17.31
N ASN A 277 -25.11 20.64 -18.08
CA ASN A 277 -24.94 19.17 -18.05
C ASN A 277 -23.96 18.75 -16.96
N HIS A 278 -24.48 18.46 -15.78
CA HIS A 278 -23.67 18.02 -14.62
C HIS A 278 -23.34 16.53 -14.62
N LYS A 279 -23.97 15.71 -15.49
CA LYS A 279 -23.77 14.27 -15.57
C LYS A 279 -22.91 13.89 -16.77
N THR A 280 -21.59 13.85 -16.61
CA THR A 280 -20.61 13.48 -17.64
C THR A 280 -19.79 12.22 -17.30
N PRO A 281 -20.43 11.07 -17.04
CA PRO A 281 -19.72 9.88 -16.52
C PRO A 281 -18.68 9.32 -17.48
N ARG A 282 -18.91 9.43 -18.80
CA ARG A 282 -17.96 8.97 -19.83
C ARG A 282 -16.68 9.79 -19.81
N LEU A 283 -16.77 11.11 -19.75
CA LEU A 283 -15.59 11.99 -19.70
C LEU A 283 -14.81 11.80 -18.40
N TRP A 284 -15.49 11.71 -17.27
CA TRP A 284 -14.86 11.41 -15.99
C TRP A 284 -14.12 10.06 -15.98
N ARG A 285 -14.71 9.03 -16.59
CA ARG A 285 -14.06 7.73 -16.71
C ARG A 285 -12.77 7.82 -17.52
N LEU A 286 -12.79 8.52 -18.68
CA LEU A 286 -11.60 8.69 -19.50
C LEU A 286 -10.52 9.50 -18.79
N ALA A 287 -10.87 10.61 -18.13
CA ALA A 287 -9.92 11.41 -17.35
C ALA A 287 -9.28 10.59 -16.22
N ASN A 288 -10.07 9.77 -15.53
CA ASN A 288 -9.55 8.88 -14.50
C ASN A 288 -8.62 7.79 -15.05
N ASN A 289 -8.87 7.27 -16.26
CA ASN A 289 -8.00 6.29 -16.91
C ASN A 289 -6.61 6.89 -17.20
N TYR A 290 -6.55 8.14 -17.74
CA TYR A 290 -5.27 8.82 -17.95
C TYR A 290 -4.56 9.09 -16.63
N ASN A 291 -5.28 9.53 -15.61
CA ASN A 291 -4.72 9.75 -14.29
C ASN A 291 -4.16 8.45 -13.64
N GLU A 292 -4.82 7.33 -13.88
CA GLU A 292 -4.32 6.02 -13.45
C GLU A 292 -3.09 5.59 -14.27
N ALA A 293 -3.09 5.84 -15.58
CA ALA A 293 -1.94 5.56 -16.43
C ALA A 293 -0.69 6.33 -16.01
N ILE A 294 -0.82 7.62 -15.66
CA ILE A 294 0.27 8.44 -15.10
C ILE A 294 0.80 7.77 -13.82
N ALA A 295 -0.08 7.40 -12.89
CA ALA A 295 0.36 6.79 -11.63
C ALA A 295 1.09 5.45 -11.83
N ILE A 296 0.64 4.62 -12.77
CA ILE A 296 1.28 3.35 -13.11
C ILE A 296 2.68 3.60 -13.71
N LYS A 297 2.77 4.47 -14.74
CA LYS A 297 4.03 4.77 -15.43
C LYS A 297 5.05 5.37 -14.47
N THR A 298 4.65 6.35 -13.67
CA THR A 298 5.50 6.97 -12.64
C THR A 298 6.05 5.93 -11.67
N ALA A 299 5.20 5.01 -11.17
CA ALA A 299 5.66 3.98 -10.24
C ALA A 299 6.67 3.02 -10.87
N VAL A 300 6.45 2.62 -12.13
CA VAL A 300 7.38 1.75 -12.88
C VAL A 300 8.73 2.45 -13.08
N GLU A 301 8.73 3.72 -13.46
CA GLU A 301 9.96 4.47 -13.72
C GLU A 301 10.77 4.73 -12.44
N ILE A 302 10.10 5.02 -11.31
CA ILE A 302 10.77 5.14 -10.00
C ILE A 302 11.51 3.84 -9.64
N VAL A 303 10.83 2.70 -9.75
CA VAL A 303 11.44 1.40 -9.40
C VAL A 303 12.54 1.02 -10.37
N ARG A 304 12.35 1.27 -11.68
CA ARG A 304 13.37 1.05 -12.70
C ARG A 304 14.62 1.86 -12.39
N PHE A 305 14.49 3.14 -12.07
CA PHE A 305 15.63 3.98 -11.75
C PHE A 305 16.33 3.55 -10.45
N ALA A 306 15.58 3.08 -9.44
CA ALA A 306 16.17 2.50 -8.24
C ALA A 306 16.99 1.24 -8.54
N MET A 307 16.52 0.37 -9.46
CA MET A 307 17.25 -0.83 -9.90
C MET A 307 18.52 -0.47 -10.66
N GLU A 308 18.42 0.43 -11.65
CA GLU A 308 19.54 0.92 -12.45
C GLU A 308 20.65 1.54 -11.58
N SER A 309 20.23 2.29 -10.56
CA SER A 309 21.12 2.97 -9.62
C SER A 309 21.58 2.07 -8.46
N LYS A 310 21.18 0.80 -8.43
CA LYS A 310 21.44 -0.15 -7.35
C LYS A 310 21.03 0.36 -5.95
N ALA A 311 20.02 1.23 -5.89
CA ALA A 311 19.50 1.76 -4.64
C ALA A 311 18.76 0.66 -3.86
N ASN A 312 19.10 0.50 -2.59
CA ASN A 312 18.53 -0.56 -1.74
C ASN A 312 17.19 -0.18 -1.11
N VAL A 313 16.92 1.13 -1.01
CA VAL A 313 15.70 1.67 -0.38
C VAL A 313 15.19 2.85 -1.21
N ILE A 314 13.88 2.90 -1.45
CA ILE A 314 13.19 4.06 -2.00
C ILE A 314 12.56 4.83 -0.85
N ILE A 315 12.82 6.14 -0.77
CA ILE A 315 12.39 7.01 0.32
C ILE A 315 11.35 7.99 -0.17
N PHE A 316 10.18 7.98 0.47
CA PHE A 316 9.11 8.96 0.27
C PHE A 316 8.90 9.85 1.48
N GLU A 317 8.24 10.95 1.27
CA GLU A 317 7.67 11.76 2.35
C GLU A 317 6.38 11.15 2.89
N HIS A 318 6.21 11.21 4.22
CA HIS A 318 4.96 10.88 4.89
C HIS A 318 3.98 12.05 4.77
N LEU A 319 3.20 12.07 3.70
CA LEU A 319 2.27 13.15 3.39
C LEU A 319 0.89 12.90 4.03
N ASN A 320 0.67 13.42 5.23
CA ASN A 320 -0.64 13.49 5.88
C ASN A 320 -1.43 14.69 5.35
N MET A 321 -2.13 14.52 4.21
CA MET A 321 -3.06 15.54 3.74
C MET A 321 -4.39 15.37 4.47
N LYS A 322 -4.64 16.19 5.48
CA LYS A 322 -6.00 16.38 5.99
C LYS A 322 -6.86 16.87 4.81
N LYS A 323 -8.03 16.25 4.59
CA LYS A 323 -8.99 16.74 3.58
C LYS A 323 -9.30 18.18 3.91
N LYS A 324 -8.86 19.13 3.06
CA LYS A 324 -9.24 20.54 3.20
C LYS A 324 -10.74 20.65 2.92
N LYS A 325 -11.43 21.39 3.78
CA LYS A 325 -12.82 21.78 3.57
C LYS A 325 -12.94 22.62 2.28
N ARG A 326 -14.12 22.68 1.68
CA ARG A 326 -14.56 23.42 0.47
C ARG A 326 -13.53 24.36 -0.17
N GLY A 327 -13.31 24.26 -1.49
CA GLY A 327 -12.42 25.14 -2.25
C GLY A 327 -11.09 24.54 -2.70
N ASN A 328 -10.91 23.22 -2.61
CA ASN A 328 -9.70 22.57 -3.14
C ASN A 328 -9.62 22.73 -4.66
N LYS A 329 -8.47 23.20 -5.14
CA LYS A 329 -8.18 23.20 -6.58
C LYS A 329 -8.30 21.77 -7.12
N GLN A 330 -9.00 21.58 -8.23
CA GLN A 330 -9.26 20.29 -8.87
C GLN A 330 -8.00 19.45 -9.08
N LYS A 331 -6.86 20.07 -9.42
CA LYS A 331 -5.55 19.43 -9.54
C LYS A 331 -5.12 18.65 -8.29
N LEU A 332 -5.35 19.20 -7.09
CA LEU A 332 -5.00 18.54 -5.81
C LEU A 332 -5.90 17.35 -5.51
N SER A 333 -7.18 17.39 -5.90
CA SER A 333 -8.11 16.27 -5.68
C SER A 333 -7.83 15.08 -6.59
N LEU A 334 -7.25 15.32 -7.75
CA LEU A 334 -6.88 14.30 -8.74
C LEU A 334 -5.48 13.73 -8.51
N TRP A 335 -4.66 14.34 -7.65
CA TRP A 335 -3.29 13.87 -7.42
C TRP A 335 -3.24 12.52 -6.70
N ARG A 336 -2.79 11.49 -7.41
CA ARG A 336 -2.78 10.09 -6.96
C ARG A 336 -1.51 9.69 -6.20
N LYS A 337 -0.94 10.56 -5.39
CA LYS A 337 0.31 10.30 -4.65
C LYS A 337 0.33 8.98 -3.88
N ARG A 338 -0.74 8.63 -3.15
CA ARG A 338 -0.83 7.37 -2.40
C ARG A 338 -0.91 6.16 -3.32
N ASP A 339 -1.58 6.28 -4.47
CA ASP A 339 -1.64 5.23 -5.48
C ASP A 339 -0.25 4.96 -6.06
N ILE A 340 0.52 6.02 -6.36
CA ILE A 340 1.94 5.90 -6.78
C ILE A 340 2.75 5.19 -5.69
N GLN A 341 2.67 5.64 -4.43
CA GLN A 341 3.41 5.05 -3.32
C GLN A 341 3.10 3.56 -3.15
N HIS A 342 1.81 3.17 -3.11
CA HIS A 342 1.41 1.75 -3.00
C HIS A 342 1.85 0.90 -4.19
N ARG A 343 1.83 1.45 -5.41
CA ARG A 343 2.33 0.74 -6.59
C ARG A 343 3.85 0.56 -6.53
N VAL A 344 4.58 1.59 -6.09
CA VAL A 344 6.04 1.49 -5.87
C VAL A 344 6.34 0.47 -4.78
N GLU A 345 5.63 0.45 -3.66
CA GLU A 345 5.80 -0.56 -2.60
C GLU A 345 5.67 -1.98 -3.17
N ALA A 346 4.61 -2.24 -3.95
CA ALA A 346 4.37 -3.55 -4.53
C ALA A 346 5.43 -3.95 -5.58
N LEU A 347 5.87 -3.01 -6.42
CA LEU A 347 6.87 -3.27 -7.45
C LEU A 347 8.28 -3.41 -6.86
N ALA A 348 8.66 -2.53 -5.94
CA ALA A 348 9.95 -2.53 -5.27
C ALA A 348 10.17 -3.81 -4.45
N ALA A 349 9.14 -4.29 -3.74
CA ALA A 349 9.19 -5.52 -2.98
C ALA A 349 9.57 -6.74 -3.84
N ARG A 350 9.09 -6.82 -5.08
CA ARG A 350 9.43 -7.89 -6.03
C ARG A 350 10.90 -7.90 -6.43
N ASN A 351 11.55 -6.74 -6.34
CA ASN A 351 12.95 -6.55 -6.72
C ASN A 351 13.88 -6.47 -5.50
N GLY A 352 13.40 -6.80 -4.30
CA GLY A 352 14.19 -6.75 -3.08
C GLY A 352 14.52 -5.33 -2.62
N ILE A 353 13.83 -4.32 -3.14
CA ILE A 353 13.99 -2.92 -2.78
C ILE A 353 12.94 -2.57 -1.74
N ARG A 354 13.36 -2.03 -0.61
CA ARG A 354 12.46 -1.61 0.45
C ARG A 354 11.97 -0.18 0.24
N VAL A 355 10.74 0.10 0.65
CA VAL A 355 10.22 1.47 0.70
C VAL A 355 10.21 1.96 2.15
N SER A 356 10.62 3.20 2.37
CA SER A 356 10.62 3.85 3.68
C SER A 356 10.09 5.27 3.58
N TYR A 357 9.65 5.80 4.72
CA TYR A 357 9.02 7.12 4.79
C TYR A 357 9.75 8.01 5.80
N ILE A 358 9.85 9.30 5.46
CA ILE A 358 10.44 10.34 6.32
C ILE A 358 9.43 11.48 6.57
N CYS A 359 9.72 12.30 7.58
CA CYS A 359 8.91 13.48 7.85
C CYS A 359 9.05 14.52 6.73
N ALA A 360 7.90 14.97 6.20
CA ALA A 360 7.82 15.91 5.08
C ALA A 360 8.10 17.39 5.45
N VAL A 361 8.17 17.70 6.76
CA VAL A 361 8.32 19.10 7.20
C VAL A 361 9.65 19.67 6.76
N ASN A 362 9.62 20.81 6.03
CA ASN A 362 10.76 21.57 5.54
C ASN A 362 11.68 20.86 4.51
N THR A 363 11.38 19.70 3.99
CA THR A 363 12.19 19.03 2.96
C THR A 363 12.40 19.91 1.74
N SER A 364 11.34 20.57 1.28
CA SER A 364 11.34 21.48 0.14
C SER A 364 11.56 22.95 0.50
N ARG A 365 11.65 23.27 1.81
CA ARG A 365 11.93 24.64 2.27
C ARG A 365 13.40 24.89 2.59
N LEU A 366 14.18 23.83 2.76
CA LEU A 366 15.61 23.92 3.05
C LEU A 366 16.41 23.68 1.79
N ALA A 367 17.41 24.53 1.56
CA ALA A 367 18.42 24.32 0.54
C ALA A 367 19.22 23.05 0.90
N PHE A 368 19.53 22.22 -0.11
CA PHE A 368 20.27 20.97 0.14
C PHE A 368 21.72 21.22 0.59
N ASP A 369 22.29 22.39 0.23
CA ASP A 369 23.66 22.80 0.56
C ASP A 369 23.83 23.37 1.98
N GLY A 370 22.77 23.43 2.77
CA GLY A 370 22.81 23.93 4.14
C GLY A 370 22.72 25.46 4.27
N SER A 371 22.60 26.20 3.16
CA SER A 371 22.54 27.67 3.17
C SER A 371 21.28 28.26 3.82
N GLY A 372 20.32 27.42 4.23
CA GLY A 372 19.13 27.85 4.98
C GLY A 372 17.83 27.69 4.19
N LYS A 373 16.86 28.57 4.44
CA LYS A 373 15.56 28.52 3.76
C LYS A 373 15.63 29.06 2.34
N VAL A 374 15.02 28.33 1.40
CA VAL A 374 14.93 28.77 0.00
C VAL A 374 13.86 29.84 -0.18
N ILE A 375 14.12 30.81 -1.07
CA ILE A 375 13.19 31.85 -1.49
C ILE A 375 12.55 31.42 -2.82
N ARG A 376 11.24 31.64 -3.02
CA ARG A 376 10.50 31.13 -4.18
C ARG A 376 9.61 32.18 -4.83
N GLY A 377 9.35 31.97 -6.14
CA GLY A 377 8.43 32.80 -6.91
C GLY A 377 8.81 34.27 -6.93
N LYS A 378 7.85 35.16 -6.77
CA LYS A 378 8.07 36.61 -6.86
C LYS A 378 9.09 37.16 -5.86
N ASP A 379 9.14 36.59 -4.65
CA ASP A 379 10.07 37.00 -3.60
C ASP A 379 11.54 36.68 -3.98
N ALA A 380 11.75 35.73 -4.90
CA ALA A 380 13.04 35.38 -5.44
C ALA A 380 13.35 36.09 -6.77
N GLY A 381 12.41 36.87 -7.30
CA GLY A 381 12.51 37.45 -8.68
C GLY A 381 12.30 36.37 -9.77
N LEU A 382 11.61 35.26 -9.46
CA LEU A 382 11.41 34.12 -10.36
C LEU A 382 9.96 34.04 -10.85
N ASN A 383 9.77 33.75 -12.13
CA ASN A 383 8.44 33.61 -12.74
C ASN A 383 7.75 32.27 -12.45
N THR A 384 8.51 31.28 -11.92
CA THR A 384 8.01 29.93 -11.63
C THR A 384 8.22 29.55 -10.17
N TYR A 385 7.35 28.67 -9.64
CA TYR A 385 7.53 28.07 -8.31
C TYR A 385 8.37 26.78 -8.32
N GLU A 386 8.77 26.32 -9.50
CA GLU A 386 9.65 25.15 -9.68
C GLU A 386 11.11 25.48 -9.35
N LEU A 387 11.48 26.74 -9.52
CA LEU A 387 12.78 27.25 -9.16
C LEU A 387 12.74 27.97 -7.81
N CYS A 388 13.85 27.92 -7.11
CA CYS A 388 14.08 28.66 -5.89
C CYS A 388 15.47 29.29 -5.91
N LYS A 389 15.65 30.38 -5.14
CA LYS A 389 16.92 31.04 -4.91
C LYS A 389 17.41 30.69 -3.49
N PHE A 390 18.62 30.19 -3.38
CA PHE A 390 19.31 29.95 -2.14
C PHE A 390 19.84 31.25 -1.54
N THR A 391 20.14 31.30 -0.26
CA THR A 391 20.74 32.49 0.38
C THR A 391 22.09 32.84 -0.19
N THR A 392 22.78 31.86 -0.77
CA THR A 392 24.06 32.06 -1.55
C THR A 392 23.85 32.72 -2.91
N GLY A 393 22.62 33.02 -3.31
CA GLY A 393 22.29 33.57 -4.64
C GLY A 393 22.07 32.51 -5.73
N LYS A 394 22.37 31.25 -5.47
CA LYS A 394 22.22 30.14 -6.43
C LYS A 394 20.72 29.88 -6.73
N VAL A 395 20.40 29.84 -8.03
CA VAL A 395 19.06 29.40 -8.49
C VAL A 395 19.08 27.91 -8.74
N TYR A 396 18.08 27.20 -8.20
CA TYR A 396 18.02 25.74 -8.25
C TYR A 396 16.58 25.23 -8.37
N ASN A 397 16.40 23.97 -8.85
CA ASN A 397 15.08 23.33 -8.87
C ASN A 397 14.68 22.88 -7.45
N CYS A 398 13.48 23.30 -7.01
CA CYS A 398 12.98 23.03 -5.67
C CYS A 398 12.79 21.54 -5.36
N ASP A 399 12.19 20.81 -6.32
CA ASP A 399 11.83 19.41 -6.13
C ASP A 399 13.11 18.54 -6.16
N LEU A 400 14.11 18.96 -6.95
CA LEU A 400 15.42 18.31 -6.94
C LEU A 400 16.17 18.54 -5.63
N SER A 401 16.11 19.75 -5.05
CA SER A 401 16.63 20.01 -3.70
C SER A 401 15.92 19.16 -2.66
N ALA A 402 14.59 19.07 -2.76
CA ALA A 402 13.76 18.25 -1.85
C ALA A 402 14.11 16.76 -1.92
N SER A 403 14.26 16.19 -3.13
CA SER A 403 14.60 14.77 -3.31
C SER A 403 15.94 14.40 -2.67
N LYS A 404 16.93 15.29 -2.71
CA LYS A 404 18.23 15.13 -2.02
C LYS A 404 18.05 15.13 -0.50
N ASN A 405 17.29 16.10 0.04
CA ASN A 405 17.01 16.19 1.46
C ASN A 405 16.21 14.96 1.97
N ILE A 406 15.31 14.41 1.13
CA ILE A 406 14.55 13.20 1.46
C ILE A 406 15.49 12.01 1.66
N GLY A 407 16.41 11.78 0.71
CA GLY A 407 17.43 10.72 0.81
C GLY A 407 18.34 10.90 2.02
N ALA A 408 18.84 12.11 2.24
CA ALA A 408 19.75 12.45 3.33
C ALA A 408 19.11 12.19 4.72
N ARG A 409 17.85 12.54 4.93
CA ARG A 409 17.15 12.31 6.22
C ARG A 409 17.02 10.84 6.57
N PHE A 410 17.00 9.95 5.59
CA PHE A 410 17.05 8.52 5.86
C PHE A 410 18.37 8.13 6.50
N PHE A 411 19.51 8.53 5.90
CA PHE A 411 20.82 8.20 6.43
C PHE A 411 21.12 8.88 7.77
N ILE A 412 20.70 10.12 7.96
CA ILE A 412 20.76 10.80 9.25
C ILE A 412 20.05 9.98 10.33
N ARG A 413 18.83 9.46 10.04
CA ARG A 413 18.10 8.58 10.98
C ARG A 413 18.85 7.29 11.30
N ILE A 414 19.54 6.71 10.31
CA ILE A 414 20.32 5.49 10.49
C ILE A 414 21.59 5.78 11.29
N LEU A 415 22.30 6.86 10.94
CA LEU A 415 23.50 7.31 11.65
C LEU A 415 23.22 7.51 13.14
N LEU A 416 22.25 8.34 13.50
CA LEU A 416 21.88 8.61 14.90
C LEU A 416 21.49 7.35 15.68
N LYS A 417 20.88 6.34 15.02
CA LYS A 417 20.57 5.06 15.65
C LYS A 417 21.77 4.13 15.84
N SER A 418 22.87 4.40 15.18
CA SER A 418 24.08 3.57 15.25
C SER A 418 25.13 4.11 16.21
N LEU A 419 25.00 5.37 16.64
CA LEU A 419 25.94 6.02 17.56
C LEU A 419 25.77 5.51 19.00
N SER A 420 26.88 5.39 19.72
CA SER A 420 26.90 5.32 21.17
C SER A 420 26.53 6.69 21.77
N VAL A 421 26.12 6.72 23.04
CA VAL A 421 25.72 7.97 23.72
C VAL A 421 26.84 9.05 23.66
N LYS A 422 28.10 8.68 23.80
CA LYS A 422 29.25 9.60 23.70
C LYS A 422 29.42 10.15 22.29
N GLU A 423 29.30 9.29 21.28
CA GLU A 423 29.37 9.68 19.86
C GLU A 423 28.21 10.58 19.46
N GLU A 424 26.99 10.27 19.94
CA GLU A 424 25.79 11.08 19.68
C GLU A 424 25.97 12.49 20.25
N LEU A 425 26.39 12.63 21.51
CA LEU A 425 26.66 13.94 22.12
C LEU A 425 27.72 14.75 21.32
N LEU A 426 28.80 14.10 20.89
CA LEU A 426 29.83 14.74 20.07
C LEU A 426 29.32 15.23 18.73
N VAL A 427 28.55 14.38 18.04
CA VAL A 427 27.99 14.71 16.72
C VAL A 427 26.93 15.81 16.84
N LEU A 428 26.09 15.77 17.85
CA LEU A 428 25.07 16.81 18.12
C LEU A 428 25.71 18.16 18.50
N ALA A 429 26.80 18.16 19.27
CA ALA A 429 27.52 19.40 19.61
C ALA A 429 28.13 20.08 18.41
N LYS A 430 28.63 19.31 17.40
CA LYS A 430 29.26 19.84 16.19
C LYS A 430 28.29 20.13 15.06
N VAL A 431 27.12 19.47 15.05
CA VAL A 431 26.08 19.60 14.00
C VAL A 431 24.72 19.84 14.69
N PRO A 432 24.47 21.06 15.19
CA PRO A 432 23.29 21.37 16.01
C PRO A 432 21.96 21.21 15.27
N GLU A 433 21.93 21.22 13.93
CA GLU A 433 20.73 20.99 13.12
C GLU A 433 20.13 19.60 13.37
N LEU A 434 20.93 18.63 13.83
CA LEU A 434 20.50 17.27 14.15
C LEU A 434 19.52 17.20 15.32
N ASN A 435 19.55 18.19 16.25
CA ASN A 435 18.59 18.30 17.35
C ASN A 435 17.15 18.41 16.85
N ARG A 436 16.94 18.86 15.64
CA ARG A 436 15.64 19.01 14.99
C ARG A 436 15.62 18.31 13.64
N ARG A 437 15.09 17.09 13.55
CA ARG A 437 14.99 16.33 12.28
C ARG A 437 14.37 17.14 11.11
N THR A 438 13.51 18.11 11.41
CA THR A 438 12.89 19.00 10.43
C THR A 438 13.82 20.11 9.91
N SER A 439 15.00 20.30 10.52
CA SER A 439 16.04 21.23 10.09
C SER A 439 17.14 20.56 9.29
N CYS A 440 17.13 19.23 9.14
CA CYS A 440 18.17 18.48 8.46
C CYS A 440 17.99 18.51 6.93
N CYS A 441 19.11 18.74 6.22
CA CYS A 441 19.26 18.72 4.77
C CYS A 441 20.43 17.80 4.37
N LEU A 442 20.82 17.80 3.08
CA LEU A 442 21.95 17.00 2.59
C LEU A 442 23.28 17.41 3.23
N ALA A 443 23.54 18.73 3.34
CA ALA A 443 24.76 19.24 3.99
C ALA A 443 24.85 18.78 5.46
N THR A 444 23.72 18.69 6.17
CA THR A 444 23.68 18.15 7.54
C THR A 444 24.17 16.69 7.58
N LEU A 445 23.81 15.86 6.59
CA LEU A 445 24.33 14.49 6.49
C LEU A 445 25.83 14.46 6.26
N ILE A 446 26.34 15.25 5.31
CA ILE A 446 27.76 15.33 4.99
C ILE A 446 28.58 15.72 6.23
N ASN A 447 28.15 16.77 6.95
CA ASN A 447 28.83 17.24 8.16
C ASN A 447 28.78 16.19 9.28
N ALA A 448 27.62 15.57 9.50
CA ALA A 448 27.47 14.55 10.54
C ALA A 448 28.32 13.30 10.25
N TYR A 449 28.37 12.88 9.01
CA TYR A 449 29.19 11.74 8.60
C TYR A 449 30.70 12.03 8.73
N ALA A 450 31.14 13.22 8.35
CA ALA A 450 32.53 13.65 8.52
C ALA A 450 32.95 13.66 10.01
N VAL A 451 32.10 14.20 10.90
CA VAL A 451 32.35 14.18 12.35
C VAL A 451 32.41 12.75 12.89
N PHE A 452 31.51 11.88 12.44
CA PHE A 452 31.51 10.47 12.83
C PHE A 452 32.77 9.74 12.39
N CYS A 453 33.21 9.91 11.14
CA CYS A 453 34.46 9.31 10.65
C CYS A 453 35.70 9.83 11.42
N ALA A 454 35.77 11.13 11.70
CA ALA A 454 36.85 11.70 12.47
C ALA A 454 36.90 11.19 13.94
N SER A 455 35.75 10.87 14.51
CA SER A 455 35.69 10.28 15.86
C SER A 455 36.19 8.84 15.93
N LYS A 456 36.07 8.09 14.82
CA LYS A 456 36.58 6.70 14.71
C LYS A 456 38.09 6.64 14.44
N ALA A 457 38.66 7.62 13.75
CA ALA A 457 40.08 7.65 13.40
C ALA A 457 41.00 8.00 14.60
N LYS A 458 40.49 8.66 15.63
CA LYS A 458 41.28 9.03 16.82
C LYS A 458 41.76 7.91 17.75
N PRO A 459 41.11 6.73 17.93
CA PRO A 459 41.61 5.69 18.82
C PRO A 459 42.91 5.00 18.36
N GLU A 460 43.17 4.88 17.07
CA GLU A 460 44.35 4.18 16.54
C GLU A 460 45.64 4.95 16.77
N ALA A 461 45.62 6.27 16.62
CA ALA A 461 46.80 7.12 16.83
C ALA A 461 47.30 7.19 18.28
N LEU A 462 46.43 6.93 19.28
CA LEU A 462 46.80 6.87 20.70
C LEU A 462 47.32 5.48 21.12
N ALA A 463 46.96 4.43 20.40
CA ALA A 463 47.45 3.06 20.66
C ALA A 463 48.90 2.89 20.16
N GLU A 464 49.22 3.45 18.98
CA GLU A 464 50.61 3.40 18.42
C GLU A 464 51.58 4.29 19.19
N GLY A 465 51.14 5.46 19.68
CA GLY A 465 51.95 6.35 20.50
C GLY A 465 52.31 5.78 21.92
N ASN A 466 51.51 4.92 22.48
CA ASN A 466 51.78 4.26 23.78
C ASN A 466 52.61 2.97 23.63
N ALA A 467 52.58 2.32 22.49
CA ALA A 467 53.45 1.15 22.21
C ALA A 467 54.92 1.59 21.99
N ALA A 468 55.17 2.78 21.40
CA ALA A 468 56.49 3.34 21.21
C ALA A 468 57.14 3.94 22.46
N ARG A 469 56.37 4.17 23.56
CA ARG A 469 56.89 4.68 24.85
C ARG A 469 57.19 3.61 25.87
N GLN A 470 56.94 2.34 25.59
CA GLN A 470 57.26 1.21 26.47
C GLN A 470 58.49 0.40 26.03
N SER A 471 59.20 0.83 24.98
CA SER A 471 60.39 0.19 24.46
C SER A 471 61.66 1.07 24.56
N HIS A 472 61.72 1.96 25.59
CA HIS A 472 62.99 2.63 25.99
C HIS A 472 63.20 2.49 27.49
#